data_4b0e39a70456357d65c61f8ab6fd8f7c
#
_entry.id   4b0e39a70456357d65c61f8ab6fd8f7c
#
_cell.length_a   1.000
_cell.length_b   1.000
_cell.length_c   1.000
_cell.angle_alpha   90.00
_cell.angle_beta   90.00
_cell.angle_gamma   90.00
#
_symmetry.space_group_name_H-M   'P 1'
#
loop_
_entity.id
_entity.type
_entity.pdbx_description
1 polymer ?
#
loop_
_entity_poly.entity_id
_entity_poly.type
_entity_poly.pdbx_seq_one_letter_code
_entity_poly.pdbx_strand_id
1 'polypeptide(L)'
;MEMPAPPTWHRPPACLPNDQLDLPPGGARIVVAGLVLVRQRPGTAKGVIFITLEDETGICNVIVWRKMYERFRRAVISGRALKVTGRVQREGGVTHVIAEQIEDISHMLDDLIQPAKVRAAYQ
;
A
#
# COMPACT_ATOMS: atom_id res chain seq x y z
N MET A 1 -9.97 -15.75 22.83
CA MET A 1 -10.85 -15.46 21.84
C MET A 1 -10.39 -14.33 21.00
N GLU A 2 -10.65 -14.34 19.80
CA GLU A 2 -10.17 -13.40 18.99
C GLU A 2 -11.17 -12.53 18.47
N MET A 3 -10.75 -11.43 18.00
CA MET A 3 -11.62 -10.49 17.43
C MET A 3 -12.00 -10.90 16.10
N PRO A 4 -13.19 -10.61 15.72
CA PRO A 4 -13.53 -10.84 14.32
C PRO A 4 -12.66 -9.99 13.46
N ALA A 5 -12.35 -10.48 12.33
CA ALA A 5 -11.56 -9.75 11.39
C ALA A 5 -12.30 -8.51 10.96
N PRO A 6 -11.61 -7.44 10.65
CA PRO A 6 -12.26 -6.28 10.12
C PRO A 6 -13.04 -6.65 8.88
N PRO A 7 -14.14 -6.00 8.62
CA PRO A 7 -14.96 -6.34 7.47
C PRO A 7 -14.28 -5.99 6.18
N THR A 8 -13.19 -5.27 6.23
CA THR A 8 -12.57 -4.87 5.03
C THR A 8 -11.35 -5.71 4.79
N TRP A 9 -10.51 -5.27 4.05
CA TRP A 9 -9.42 -5.90 3.38
C TRP A 9 -8.34 -6.47 4.31
N HIS A 10 -7.86 -7.66 3.97
CA HIS A 10 -6.73 -8.27 4.64
C HIS A 10 -5.51 -8.15 3.74
N ARG A 11 -4.40 -7.74 4.31
CA ARG A 11 -3.19 -7.62 3.51
C ARG A 11 -2.69 -9.00 3.11
N PRO A 12 -1.96 -9.09 1.99
CA PRO A 12 -1.40 -10.36 1.56
C PRO A 12 -0.42 -10.93 2.59
N PRO A 13 -0.29 -12.24 2.63
CA PRO A 13 0.71 -12.86 3.49
C PRO A 13 2.11 -12.32 3.17
N ALA A 14 2.96 -12.34 4.17
CA ALA A 14 4.35 -11.89 4.05
C ALA A 14 4.53 -10.39 3.93
N CYS A 15 3.44 -9.62 3.98
CA CYS A 15 3.59 -8.18 4.04
C CYS A 15 3.69 -7.74 5.48
N LEU A 16 4.54 -6.76 5.73
CA LEU A 16 4.70 -6.20 7.06
C LEU A 16 3.48 -5.36 7.39
N PRO A 17 2.86 -5.55 8.56
CA PRO A 17 1.75 -4.69 8.95
C PRO A 17 2.21 -3.24 9.08
N ASN A 18 1.35 -2.32 8.68
CA ASN A 18 1.73 -0.92 8.70
C ASN A 18 2.03 -0.39 10.10
N ASP A 19 1.44 -0.96 11.14
CA ASP A 19 1.73 -0.52 12.48
C ASP A 19 3.06 -1.07 13.01
N GLN A 20 3.79 -1.85 12.21
CA GLN A 20 5.09 -2.39 12.60
C GLN A 20 6.23 -1.77 11.80
N LEU A 21 5.98 -0.65 11.16
CA LEU A 21 7.00 -0.02 10.35
C LEU A 21 8.16 0.55 11.17
N ASP A 22 8.00 0.65 12.47
CA ASP A 22 9.08 1.11 13.33
C ASP A 22 10.06 0.02 13.69
N LEU A 23 9.72 -1.23 13.44
CA LEU A 23 10.57 -2.34 13.83
C LEU A 23 11.79 -2.54 12.93
N PRO A 24 11.68 -2.49 11.60
CA PRO A 24 12.87 -2.70 10.78
C PRO A 24 13.81 -1.51 10.88
N PRO A 25 15.10 -1.74 10.78
CA PRO A 25 16.02 -0.62 10.77
C PRO A 25 15.93 0.18 9.49
N GLY A 26 16.39 1.42 9.54
CA GLY A 26 16.44 2.24 8.34
C GLY A 26 17.25 1.54 7.26
N GLY A 27 16.78 1.60 6.04
CA GLY A 27 17.41 0.93 4.91
C GLY A 27 16.97 -0.51 4.71
N ALA A 28 16.21 -1.08 5.64
CA ALA A 28 15.76 -2.45 5.48
C ALA A 28 14.78 -2.56 4.32
N ARG A 29 14.87 -3.66 3.60
CA ARG A 29 13.94 -3.92 2.51
C ARG A 29 12.73 -4.64 3.06
N ILE A 30 11.56 -4.11 2.79
CA ILE A 30 10.32 -4.64 3.32
C ILE A 30 9.26 -4.66 2.23
N VAL A 31 8.17 -5.36 2.52
CA VAL A 31 7.01 -5.39 1.65
C VAL A 31 5.82 -4.93 2.46
N VAL A 32 5.09 -3.97 1.93
CA VAL A 32 3.87 -3.47 2.55
C VAL A 32 2.75 -3.53 1.53
N ALA A 33 1.52 -3.49 2.01
CA ALA A 33 0.38 -3.49 1.12
C ALA A 33 -0.76 -2.74 1.77
N GLY A 34 -1.63 -2.15 0.96
CA GLY A 34 -2.75 -1.44 1.52
C GLY A 34 -3.64 -0.84 0.46
N LEU A 35 -4.73 -0.27 0.94
CA LEU A 35 -5.63 0.50 0.10
C LEU A 35 -5.04 1.87 -0.12
N VAL A 36 -5.18 2.39 -1.33
CA VAL A 36 -4.67 3.71 -1.64
C VAL A 36 -5.65 4.74 -1.13
N LEU A 37 -5.23 5.50 -0.10
CA LEU A 37 -6.05 6.57 0.42
C LEU A 37 -5.80 7.87 -0.31
N VAL A 38 -4.54 8.17 -0.58
CA VAL A 38 -4.16 9.44 -1.15
C VAL A 38 -3.04 9.24 -2.13
N ARG A 39 -3.09 9.97 -3.23
CA ARG A 39 -1.98 10.09 -4.16
C ARG A 39 -1.71 11.56 -4.32
N GLN A 40 -0.48 11.98 -4.02
CA GLN A 40 -0.10 13.37 -4.14
C GLN A 40 1.11 13.53 -5.00
N ARG A 41 1.06 14.50 -5.90
CA ARG A 41 2.21 14.86 -6.70
C ARG A 41 2.48 16.33 -6.43
N PRO A 42 3.33 16.64 -5.44
CA PRO A 42 3.64 18.02 -5.15
C PRO A 42 4.24 18.71 -6.36
N GLY A 43 3.83 19.94 -6.62
CA GLY A 43 4.28 20.65 -7.80
C GLY A 43 5.78 20.87 -7.83
N THR A 44 6.42 20.89 -6.67
CA THR A 44 7.87 21.13 -6.59
C THR A 44 8.68 19.85 -6.58
N ALA A 45 8.06 18.69 -6.56
CA ALA A 45 8.77 17.44 -6.33
C ALA A 45 9.08 16.73 -7.63
N LYS A 46 9.66 17.30 -8.52
CA LYS A 46 10.26 16.74 -9.73
C LYS A 46 9.94 15.29 -10.05
N GLY A 47 8.67 14.98 -10.19
CA GLY A 47 8.26 13.65 -10.58
C GLY A 47 8.09 12.66 -9.44
N VAL A 48 8.19 13.12 -8.20
CA VAL A 48 7.95 12.26 -7.04
C VAL A 48 6.47 12.21 -6.75
N ILE A 49 5.97 11.02 -6.43
CA ILE A 49 4.58 10.84 -6.03
C ILE A 49 4.57 10.26 -4.64
N PHE A 50 3.71 10.80 -3.78
CA PHE A 50 3.53 10.28 -2.44
C PHE A 50 2.21 9.53 -2.40
N ILE A 51 2.25 8.30 -1.91
CA ILE A 51 1.06 7.45 -1.79
C ILE A 51 0.89 7.05 -0.35
N THR A 52 -0.32 7.21 0.17
CA THR A 52 -0.64 6.70 1.50
C THR A 52 -1.43 5.43 1.34
N LEU A 53 -0.94 4.36 1.95
CA LEU A 53 -1.60 3.05 1.93
C LEU A 53 -2.13 2.75 3.32
N GLU A 54 -3.30 2.13 3.37
CA GLU A 54 -3.90 1.74 4.63
C GLU A 54 -4.14 0.24 4.63
N ASP A 55 -3.72 -0.42 5.71
CA ASP A 55 -4.10 -1.80 5.93
C ASP A 55 -4.94 -1.85 7.22
N GLU A 56 -5.20 -3.05 7.72
CA GLU A 56 -6.05 -3.19 8.90
C GLU A 56 -5.39 -2.68 10.19
N THR A 57 -4.10 -2.35 10.15
CA THR A 57 -3.38 -1.93 11.34
C THR A 57 -3.02 -0.45 11.34
N GLY A 58 -2.99 0.20 10.18
CA GLY A 58 -2.62 1.60 10.13
C GLY A 58 -2.24 2.02 8.72
N ILE A 59 -1.51 3.11 8.63
CA ILE A 59 -1.14 3.68 7.34
C ILE A 59 0.36 3.60 7.11
N CYS A 60 0.73 3.66 5.86
CA CYS A 60 2.12 3.67 5.42
C CYS A 60 2.28 4.73 4.34
N ASN A 61 3.30 5.55 4.47
CA ASN A 61 3.59 6.56 3.47
C ASN A 61 4.67 6.05 2.54
N VAL A 62 4.35 6.00 1.26
CA VAL A 62 5.25 5.48 0.24
C VAL A 62 5.71 6.61 -0.64
N ILE A 63 7.00 6.63 -0.93
CA ILE A 63 7.59 7.60 -1.85
C ILE A 63 7.89 6.88 -3.14
N VAL A 64 7.33 7.35 -4.23
CA VAL A 64 7.55 6.77 -5.55
C VAL A 64 8.35 7.76 -6.37
N TRP A 65 9.63 7.45 -6.58
CA TRP A 65 10.49 8.29 -7.37
C TRP A 65 10.15 8.17 -8.84
N ARG A 66 10.55 9.14 -9.60
CA ARG A 66 10.19 9.25 -11.00
C ARG A 66 10.41 7.97 -11.80
N LYS A 67 11.56 7.31 -11.61
CA LYS A 67 11.84 6.09 -12.33
C LYS A 67 10.84 5.00 -12.02
N MET A 68 10.46 4.90 -10.76
CA MET A 68 9.48 3.91 -10.35
C MET A 68 8.11 4.26 -10.89
N TYR A 69 7.78 5.53 -10.89
CA TYR A 69 6.52 5.98 -11.45
C TYR A 69 6.44 5.63 -12.95
N GLU A 70 7.50 5.87 -13.67
CA GLU A 70 7.51 5.57 -15.10
C GLU A 70 7.39 4.07 -15.36
N ARG A 71 8.04 3.28 -14.52
CA ARG A 71 8.04 1.84 -14.68
C ARG A 71 6.72 1.21 -14.28
N PHE A 72 6.09 1.70 -13.22
CA PHE A 72 4.87 1.12 -12.69
C PHE A 72 3.69 2.07 -12.81
N ARG A 73 3.69 2.84 -13.86
CA ARG A 73 2.75 3.94 -14.02
C ARG A 73 1.29 3.54 -13.85
N ARG A 74 0.90 2.44 -14.47
CA ARG A 74 -0.49 2.04 -14.42
C ARG A 74 -0.93 1.70 -13.00
N ALA A 75 -0.10 0.94 -12.29
CA ALA A 75 -0.40 0.59 -10.90
C ALA A 75 -0.48 1.84 -10.03
N VAL A 76 0.46 2.76 -10.21
CA VAL A 76 0.51 3.97 -9.39
C VAL A 76 -0.70 4.85 -9.62
N ILE A 77 -1.14 4.97 -10.85
CA ILE A 77 -2.26 5.86 -11.18
C ILE A 77 -3.60 5.24 -10.88
N SER A 78 -3.77 3.97 -11.19
CA SER A 78 -5.08 3.35 -11.17
C SER A 78 -5.31 2.36 -10.06
N GLY A 79 -4.27 1.88 -9.42
CA GLY A 79 -4.45 0.84 -8.42
C GLY A 79 -5.23 1.34 -7.22
N ARG A 80 -6.21 0.57 -6.79
CA ARG A 80 -6.96 0.88 -5.57
C ARG A 80 -6.32 0.22 -4.37
N ALA A 81 -5.58 -0.84 -4.59
CA ALA A 81 -4.78 -1.51 -3.56
C ALA A 81 -3.46 -1.87 -4.19
N LEU A 82 -2.39 -1.60 -3.48
CA LEU A 82 -1.04 -1.81 -3.98
C LEU A 82 -0.21 -2.63 -3.00
N LYS A 83 0.68 -3.44 -3.55
CA LYS A 83 1.72 -4.12 -2.80
C LYS A 83 3.03 -3.48 -3.21
N VAL A 84 3.78 -2.98 -2.25
CA VAL A 84 5.00 -2.24 -2.52
C VAL A 84 6.17 -2.90 -1.82
N THR A 85 7.20 -3.19 -2.59
CA THR A 85 8.48 -3.62 -2.04
C THR A 85 9.38 -2.40 -2.05
N GLY A 86 10.01 -2.12 -0.95
CA GLY A 86 10.85 -0.94 -0.87
C GLY A 86 11.72 -0.94 0.36
N ARG A 87 12.35 0.22 0.60
CA ARG A 87 13.26 0.36 1.72
C ARG A 87 12.75 1.38 2.69
N VAL A 88 12.94 1.08 3.96
CA VAL A 88 12.53 1.96 5.04
C VAL A 88 13.46 3.17 5.08
N GLN A 89 12.87 4.35 5.17
CA GLN A 89 13.60 5.58 5.37
C GLN A 89 13.01 6.30 6.56
N ARG A 90 13.83 6.61 7.56
CA ARG A 90 13.38 7.38 8.70
C ARG A 90 14.08 8.70 8.74
N GLU A 91 13.29 9.74 8.86
CA GLU A 91 13.85 11.06 8.86
C GLU A 91 12.96 11.94 9.69
N GLY A 92 13.51 12.58 10.72
CA GLY A 92 12.72 13.49 11.54
C GLY A 92 11.57 12.83 12.25
N GLY A 93 11.70 11.57 12.62
CA GLY A 93 10.63 10.88 13.31
C GLY A 93 9.54 10.33 12.38
N VAL A 94 9.69 10.51 11.07
CA VAL A 94 8.73 10.04 10.10
C VAL A 94 9.30 8.86 9.35
N THR A 95 8.50 7.83 9.17
CA THR A 95 8.91 6.63 8.44
C THR A 95 8.24 6.60 7.08
N HIS A 96 9.04 6.44 6.05
CA HIS A 96 8.55 6.29 4.69
C HIS A 96 9.07 4.99 4.11
N VAL A 97 8.41 4.50 3.08
CA VAL A 97 8.90 3.38 2.30
C VAL A 97 9.23 3.91 0.91
N ILE A 98 10.50 3.77 0.52
CA ILE A 98 10.92 4.18 -0.82
C ILE A 98 10.66 3.01 -1.75
N ALA A 99 9.74 3.18 -2.67
CA ALA A 99 9.29 2.07 -3.52
C ALA A 99 10.39 1.62 -4.48
N GLU A 100 10.57 0.31 -4.57
CA GLU A 100 11.44 -0.31 -5.55
C GLU A 100 10.65 -1.18 -6.51
N GLN A 101 9.48 -1.64 -6.09
CA GLN A 101 8.62 -2.44 -6.93
C GLN A 101 7.19 -2.24 -6.47
N ILE A 102 6.28 -2.10 -7.41
CA ILE A 102 4.88 -1.83 -7.09
C ILE A 102 4.01 -2.80 -7.88
N GLU A 103 3.09 -3.43 -7.19
CA GLU A 103 2.18 -4.36 -7.82
C GLU A 103 0.75 -3.95 -7.52
N ASP A 104 -0.09 -3.91 -8.53
CA ASP A 104 -1.50 -3.60 -8.36
C ASP A 104 -2.22 -4.87 -7.91
N ILE A 105 -2.73 -4.85 -6.69
CA ILE A 105 -3.44 -5.98 -6.14
C ILE A 105 -4.92 -5.64 -5.92
N SER A 106 -5.43 -4.73 -6.71
CA SER A 106 -6.84 -4.32 -6.60
C SER A 106 -7.80 -5.48 -6.75
N HIS A 107 -7.40 -6.53 -7.46
CA HIS A 107 -8.24 -7.71 -7.60
C HIS A 107 -8.55 -8.36 -6.26
N MET A 108 -7.69 -8.19 -5.27
CA MET A 108 -7.95 -8.73 -3.95
C MET A 108 -9.11 -8.05 -3.28
N LEU A 109 -9.34 -6.79 -3.61
CA LEU A 109 -10.52 -6.10 -3.12
C LEU A 109 -11.77 -6.70 -3.74
N ASP A 110 -11.71 -6.98 -5.01
CA ASP A 110 -12.85 -7.58 -5.69
C ASP A 110 -13.15 -8.94 -5.11
N ASP A 111 -12.13 -9.69 -4.76
CA ASP A 111 -12.32 -11.00 -4.15
C ASP A 111 -13.01 -10.91 -2.80
N LEU A 112 -12.79 -9.83 -2.07
CA LEU A 112 -13.42 -9.65 -0.77
C LEU A 112 -14.83 -9.08 -0.89
N ILE A 113 -15.01 -8.14 -1.79
CA ILE A 113 -16.27 -7.43 -1.90
C ILE A 113 -17.20 -8.09 -2.87
N GLN A 114 -16.69 -8.50 -4.01
CA GLN A 114 -17.48 -9.08 -5.06
C GLN A 114 -18.21 -10.35 -4.66
N PRO A 115 -17.63 -11.28 -3.92
CA PRO A 115 -18.39 -12.48 -3.59
C PRO A 115 -19.70 -12.16 -2.92
N ALA A 116 -19.71 -11.21 -2.00
CA ALA A 116 -20.95 -10.84 -1.33
C ALA A 116 -21.90 -10.15 -2.30
N LYS A 117 -21.39 -9.25 -3.11
CA LYS A 117 -22.22 -8.56 -4.08
C LYS A 117 -22.78 -9.51 -5.12
N VAL A 118 -21.95 -10.39 -5.58
CA VAL A 118 -22.37 -11.32 -6.59
C VAL A 118 -23.43 -12.23 -6.03
N ARG A 119 -23.24 -12.72 -4.82
CA ARG A 119 -24.26 -13.56 -4.23
C ARG A 119 -25.56 -12.82 -4.06
N ALA A 120 -25.48 -11.59 -3.60
CA ALA A 120 -26.68 -10.81 -3.42
C ALA A 120 -27.38 -10.57 -4.76
N ALA A 121 -26.62 -10.35 -5.79
CA ALA A 121 -27.19 -10.10 -7.09
C ALA A 121 -27.84 -11.35 -7.68
N TYR A 122 -27.37 -12.50 -7.30
CA TYR A 122 -27.85 -13.73 -7.90
C TYR A 122 -28.88 -14.43 -7.07
N GLN A 123 -29.22 -13.90 -5.96
CA GLN A 123 -30.23 -14.53 -5.09
C GLN A 123 -31.63 -14.05 -5.31
#